data_614e2a5a8f0f5401a39374ddf7a7b7fb
#
_entry.id   614e2a5a8f0f5401a39374ddf7a7b7fb
#
_cell.length_a   1.000
_cell.length_b   1.000
_cell.length_c   1.000
_cell.angle_alpha   90.00
_cell.angle_beta   90.00
_cell.angle_gamma   90.00
#
_symmetry.space_group_name_H-M   'P 1'
#
loop_
_entity.id
_entity.type
_entity.pdbx_description
1 polymer ?
#
loop_
_entity_poly.entity_id
_entity_poly.type
_entity_poly.pdbx_seq_one_letter_code
_entity_poly.pdbx_strand_id
1 'polypeptide(L)'
;MNQQPHPNEISRESLVSILDIMHRLAAPEAMPELLREIIEVGKVAIVAETGVLWLLDKATGQLVMVVPSSKDPAKLSMGEGWAGKCASDLAISNIHECREDPLFKEYPVHIAGGETRSLLNVPIVGSDDSLLGVMQWLGAETGQFDEHDEWVGPALAAQAAVAIQHSYMTDELLANAVLSQEVAVAREIQMSTLPDTMPVVPGYDLHGHFQPTDHTGGDLYDLVVLDDRLFMLLGDATGHGFGPALSATQMQAMLRVAFRLNADLDSAYKHVNNQLAEDLPDDRFITAFMGFLNPRTHCVEYHSGGQGPILHFHASDGACDWHK
;
A
#
# COMPACT_ATOMS: atom_id res chain seq x y z
N MET A 1 -33.59 -5.50 -53.19
CA MET A 1 -33.23 -4.25 -52.59
C MET A 1 -32.46 -4.58 -51.32
N ASN A 2 -31.13 -4.69 -51.44
CA ASN A 2 -30.25 -4.84 -50.30
C ASN A 2 -30.07 -3.45 -49.66
N GLN A 3 -30.63 -3.27 -48.49
CA GLN A 3 -30.27 -2.11 -47.66
C GLN A 3 -28.83 -2.32 -47.20
N GLN A 4 -27.92 -1.49 -47.66
CA GLN A 4 -26.61 -1.33 -47.05
C GLN A 4 -26.84 -0.78 -45.63
N PRO A 5 -26.20 -1.33 -44.60
CA PRO A 5 -26.31 -0.79 -43.25
C PRO A 5 -25.78 0.65 -43.21
N HIS A 6 -26.46 1.50 -42.45
CA HIS A 6 -26.03 2.88 -42.19
C HIS A 6 -24.66 2.87 -41.55
N PRO A 7 -23.72 3.78 -41.89
CA PRO A 7 -22.34 3.81 -41.38
C PRO A 7 -22.21 4.05 -39.85
N ASN A 8 -23.29 4.17 -39.12
CA ASN A 8 -23.35 4.40 -37.67
C ASN A 8 -23.95 3.23 -36.88
N GLU A 9 -24.17 2.05 -37.45
CA GLU A 9 -24.68 0.90 -36.69
C GLU A 9 -23.52 0.01 -36.30
N ILE A 10 -23.17 0.00 -34.98
CA ILE A 10 -22.32 -1.04 -34.40
C ILE A 10 -22.95 -2.38 -34.77
N SER A 11 -22.16 -3.30 -35.33
CA SER A 11 -22.68 -4.62 -35.64
C SER A 11 -23.19 -5.25 -34.33
N ARG A 12 -24.29 -6.01 -34.43
CA ARG A 12 -24.85 -6.71 -33.29
C ARG A 12 -23.79 -7.65 -32.65
N GLU A 13 -22.87 -8.15 -33.44
CA GLU A 13 -21.77 -9.01 -33.01
C GLU A 13 -20.72 -8.24 -32.21
N SER A 14 -20.36 -7.02 -32.63
CA SER A 14 -19.44 -6.14 -31.89
C SER A 14 -20.04 -5.71 -30.54
N LEU A 15 -21.33 -5.37 -30.51
CA LEU A 15 -22.06 -5.06 -29.28
C LEU A 15 -22.10 -6.23 -28.30
N VAL A 16 -22.36 -7.44 -28.79
CA VAL A 16 -22.38 -8.68 -27.99
C VAL A 16 -20.98 -8.94 -27.44
N SER A 17 -19.93 -8.77 -28.24
CA SER A 17 -18.54 -8.96 -27.79
C SER A 17 -18.13 -7.94 -26.72
N ILE A 18 -18.50 -6.68 -26.86
CA ILE A 18 -18.27 -5.63 -25.84
C ILE A 18 -19.03 -5.96 -24.55
N LEU A 19 -20.28 -6.41 -24.62
CA LEU A 19 -21.07 -6.82 -23.47
C LEU A 19 -20.53 -8.06 -22.78
N ASP A 20 -19.98 -9.02 -23.53
CA ASP A 20 -19.36 -10.22 -22.99
C ASP A 20 -18.07 -9.89 -22.22
N ILE A 21 -17.25 -8.99 -22.76
CA ILE A 21 -16.08 -8.42 -22.05
C ILE A 21 -16.53 -7.73 -20.75
N MET A 22 -17.59 -6.91 -20.79
CA MET A 22 -18.13 -6.27 -19.58
C MET A 22 -18.59 -7.28 -18.53
N HIS A 23 -19.17 -8.39 -18.95
CA HIS A 23 -19.61 -9.45 -18.03
C HIS A 23 -18.40 -10.19 -17.41
N ARG A 24 -17.32 -10.37 -18.16
CA ARG A 24 -16.09 -11.04 -17.73
C ARG A 24 -15.20 -10.14 -16.86
N LEU A 25 -15.32 -8.81 -16.95
CA LEU A 25 -14.71 -7.87 -16.01
C LEU A 25 -15.13 -8.11 -14.55
N ALA A 26 -16.25 -8.79 -14.32
CA ALA A 26 -16.73 -9.20 -13.00
C ALA A 26 -16.10 -10.51 -12.51
N ALA A 27 -15.37 -11.26 -13.35
CA ALA A 27 -14.68 -12.48 -12.98
C ALA A 27 -13.23 -12.19 -12.54
N PRO A 28 -12.65 -12.97 -11.63
CA PRO A 28 -11.26 -12.80 -11.20
C PRO A 28 -10.28 -13.35 -12.24
N GLU A 29 -10.30 -12.79 -13.46
CA GLU A 29 -9.30 -13.08 -14.46
C GLU A 29 -8.07 -12.19 -14.25
N ALA A 30 -6.88 -12.73 -14.55
CA ALA A 30 -5.66 -11.94 -14.46
C ALA A 30 -5.70 -10.80 -15.50
N MET A 31 -5.38 -9.57 -15.06
CA MET A 31 -5.40 -8.36 -15.91
C MET A 31 -4.71 -8.57 -17.28
N PRO A 32 -3.54 -9.24 -17.41
CA PRO A 32 -2.88 -9.43 -18.71
C PRO A 32 -3.70 -10.21 -19.73
N GLU A 33 -4.45 -11.22 -19.29
CA GLU A 33 -5.32 -12.01 -20.16
C GLU A 33 -6.48 -11.16 -20.68
N LEU A 34 -7.10 -10.39 -19.80
CA LEU A 34 -8.21 -9.51 -20.14
C LEU A 34 -7.78 -8.41 -21.13
N LEU A 35 -6.63 -7.78 -20.91
CA LEU A 35 -6.09 -6.77 -21.82
C LEU A 35 -5.78 -7.35 -23.21
N ARG A 36 -5.26 -8.58 -23.26
CA ARG A 36 -5.03 -9.29 -24.53
C ARG A 36 -6.35 -9.52 -25.26
N GLU A 37 -7.38 -9.96 -24.53
CA GLU A 37 -8.70 -10.20 -25.12
C GLU A 37 -9.33 -8.91 -25.67
N ILE A 38 -9.23 -7.81 -24.95
CA ILE A 38 -9.71 -6.50 -25.42
C ILE A 38 -9.01 -6.10 -26.73
N ILE A 39 -7.70 -6.32 -26.84
CA ILE A 39 -6.94 -6.06 -28.07
C ILE A 39 -7.40 -6.96 -29.21
N GLU A 40 -7.61 -8.26 -28.97
CA GLU A 40 -8.07 -9.20 -30.01
C GLU A 40 -9.51 -8.89 -30.47
N VAL A 41 -10.40 -8.53 -29.55
CA VAL A 41 -11.76 -8.08 -29.92
C VAL A 41 -11.69 -6.77 -30.71
N GLY A 42 -10.84 -5.84 -30.29
CA GLY A 42 -10.61 -4.59 -31.02
C GLY A 42 -10.06 -4.84 -32.41
N LYS A 43 -9.13 -5.76 -32.58
CA LYS A 43 -8.59 -6.17 -33.87
C LYS A 43 -9.69 -6.62 -34.83
N VAL A 44 -10.66 -7.40 -34.36
CA VAL A 44 -11.79 -7.84 -35.18
C VAL A 44 -12.77 -6.71 -35.46
N ALA A 45 -13.09 -5.87 -34.44
CA ALA A 45 -14.08 -4.80 -34.55
C ALA A 45 -13.61 -3.64 -35.44
N ILE A 46 -12.30 -3.34 -35.40
CA ILE A 46 -11.64 -2.26 -36.18
C ILE A 46 -11.09 -2.80 -37.52
N VAL A 47 -11.16 -4.15 -37.75
CA VAL A 47 -10.62 -4.83 -38.93
C VAL A 47 -9.15 -4.49 -39.15
N ALA A 48 -8.34 -4.66 -38.08
CA ALA A 48 -6.90 -4.42 -38.12
C ALA A 48 -6.09 -5.70 -38.21
N GLU A 49 -4.89 -5.65 -38.82
CA GLU A 49 -3.99 -6.80 -38.95
C GLU A 49 -3.40 -7.20 -37.57
N THR A 50 -3.09 -6.24 -36.71
CA THR A 50 -2.60 -6.49 -35.35
C THR A 50 -2.94 -5.38 -34.37
N GLY A 51 -2.86 -5.70 -33.07
CA GLY A 51 -3.04 -4.74 -31.99
C GLY A 51 -1.92 -4.84 -30.96
N VAL A 52 -1.57 -3.70 -30.37
CA VAL A 52 -0.54 -3.55 -29.36
C VAL A 52 -1.12 -2.77 -28.20
N LEU A 53 -0.73 -3.12 -26.97
CA LEU A 53 -1.09 -2.37 -25.77
C LEU A 53 0.16 -2.00 -24.99
N TRP A 54 0.21 -0.74 -24.65
CA TRP A 54 1.25 -0.12 -23.82
C TRP A 54 0.64 0.31 -22.49
N LEU A 55 1.28 -0.03 -21.37
CA LEU A 55 0.92 0.50 -20.05
C LEU A 55 1.95 1.51 -19.59
N LEU A 56 1.49 2.54 -18.91
CA LEU A 56 2.34 3.50 -18.26
C LEU A 56 2.92 2.90 -16.97
N ASP A 57 4.22 2.73 -16.92
CA ASP A 57 4.94 2.45 -15.68
C ASP A 57 5.08 3.76 -14.89
N LYS A 58 4.31 3.88 -13.82
CA LYS A 58 4.29 5.07 -12.95
C LYS A 58 5.63 5.35 -12.27
N ALA A 59 6.47 4.32 -12.06
CA ALA A 59 7.76 4.48 -11.40
C ALA A 59 8.80 5.09 -12.33
N THR A 60 8.78 4.72 -13.62
CA THR A 60 9.76 5.20 -14.61
C THR A 60 9.22 6.30 -15.52
N GLY A 61 7.89 6.47 -15.60
CA GLY A 61 7.23 7.38 -16.53
C GLY A 61 7.29 6.91 -18.00
N GLN A 62 7.64 5.66 -18.25
CA GLN A 62 7.73 5.07 -19.59
C GLN A 62 6.51 4.23 -19.93
N LEU A 63 6.19 4.15 -21.20
CA LEU A 63 5.25 3.17 -21.74
C LEU A 63 5.97 1.83 -21.91
N VAL A 64 5.39 0.77 -21.37
CA VAL A 64 5.90 -0.60 -21.48
C VAL A 64 4.90 -1.43 -22.28
N MET A 65 5.36 -2.12 -23.32
CA MET A 65 4.52 -2.99 -24.13
C MET A 65 4.11 -4.22 -23.34
N VAL A 66 2.81 -4.44 -23.18
CA VAL A 66 2.26 -5.60 -22.47
C VAL A 66 1.51 -6.56 -23.35
N VAL A 67 1.03 -6.10 -24.51
CA VAL A 67 0.46 -6.93 -25.57
C VAL A 67 1.15 -6.57 -26.88
N PRO A 68 1.75 -7.53 -27.58
CA PRO A 68 2.03 -8.91 -27.17
C PRO A 68 3.00 -8.99 -25.99
N SER A 69 2.80 -9.98 -25.12
CA SER A 69 3.69 -10.18 -23.97
C SER A 69 5.08 -10.67 -24.39
N SER A 70 6.13 -10.13 -23.79
CA SER A 70 7.52 -10.50 -24.03
C SER A 70 8.30 -10.60 -22.71
N LYS A 71 9.38 -11.41 -22.69
CA LYS A 71 10.32 -11.46 -21.57
C LYS A 71 11.15 -10.17 -21.45
N ASP A 72 11.37 -9.50 -22.59
CA ASP A 72 12.03 -8.20 -22.68
C ASP A 72 11.09 -7.26 -23.45
N PRO A 73 10.16 -6.60 -22.74
CA PRO A 73 9.16 -5.76 -23.36
C PRO A 73 9.78 -4.46 -23.87
N ALA A 74 9.34 -4.04 -25.04
CA ALA A 74 9.71 -2.76 -25.61
C ALA A 74 9.25 -1.62 -24.67
N LYS A 75 10.04 -0.54 -24.59
CA LYS A 75 9.76 0.65 -23.80
C LYS A 75 9.86 1.88 -24.68
N LEU A 76 9.00 2.86 -24.42
CA LEU A 76 8.98 4.16 -25.06
C LEU A 76 8.87 5.25 -24.02
N SER A 77 9.56 6.34 -24.23
CA SER A 77 9.35 7.56 -23.44
C SER A 77 8.10 8.30 -23.93
N MET A 78 7.57 9.20 -23.10
CA MET A 78 6.50 10.11 -23.53
C MET A 78 7.00 10.95 -24.71
N GLY A 79 6.20 11.01 -25.77
CA GLY A 79 6.55 11.68 -27.02
C GLY A 79 7.36 10.86 -28.03
N GLU A 80 7.89 9.69 -27.67
CA GLU A 80 8.62 8.80 -28.59
C GLU A 80 7.66 7.96 -29.40
N GLY A 81 7.79 8.01 -30.72
CA GLY A 81 6.91 7.32 -31.65
C GLY A 81 5.44 7.77 -31.52
N TRP A 82 4.57 7.17 -32.30
CA TRP A 82 3.15 7.56 -32.29
C TRP A 82 2.43 7.14 -31.01
N ALA A 83 2.80 6.03 -30.37
CA ALA A 83 2.23 5.66 -29.07
C ALA A 83 2.64 6.63 -27.97
N GLY A 84 3.94 7.03 -27.91
CA GLY A 84 4.39 8.02 -26.93
C GLY A 84 3.82 9.41 -27.19
N LYS A 85 3.61 9.78 -28.46
CA LYS A 85 2.95 11.04 -28.82
C LYS A 85 1.48 11.04 -28.40
N CYS A 86 0.74 9.98 -28.72
CA CYS A 86 -0.65 9.80 -28.27
C CYS A 86 -0.77 9.90 -26.72
N ALA A 87 0.17 9.28 -26.02
CA ALA A 87 0.25 9.35 -24.56
C ALA A 87 0.50 10.77 -24.04
N SER A 88 1.40 11.52 -24.69
CA SER A 88 1.73 12.89 -24.32
C SER A 88 0.58 13.86 -24.58
N ASP A 89 -0.07 13.74 -25.74
CA ASP A 89 -1.14 14.63 -26.19
C ASP A 89 -2.51 14.26 -25.61
N LEU A 90 -2.66 13.06 -25.03
CA LEU A 90 -3.92 12.46 -24.58
C LEU A 90 -5.00 12.48 -25.67
N ALA A 91 -4.60 12.34 -26.92
CA ALA A 91 -5.45 12.45 -28.09
C ALA A 91 -5.31 11.23 -29.03
N ILE A 92 -6.41 10.89 -29.68
CA ILE A 92 -6.42 9.86 -30.73
C ILE A 92 -5.54 10.32 -31.89
N SER A 93 -4.76 9.38 -32.44
CA SER A 93 -3.96 9.64 -33.63
C SER A 93 -4.31 8.58 -34.69
N ASN A 94 -4.90 8.98 -35.78
CA ASN A 94 -5.20 8.13 -36.94
C ASN A 94 -4.26 8.52 -38.09
N ILE A 95 -3.36 7.62 -38.47
CA ILE A 95 -2.32 7.85 -39.48
C ILE A 95 -2.57 6.95 -40.66
N HIS A 96 -2.95 7.53 -41.77
CA HIS A 96 -3.35 6.80 -42.98
C HIS A 96 -2.20 6.26 -43.81
N GLU A 97 -1.04 6.94 -43.82
CA GLU A 97 0.16 6.51 -44.55
C GLU A 97 1.39 6.78 -43.67
N CYS A 98 1.71 5.82 -42.82
CA CYS A 98 2.78 6.00 -41.83
C CYS A 98 4.20 5.85 -42.42
N ARG A 99 4.36 5.28 -43.64
CA ARG A 99 5.67 5.08 -44.26
C ARG A 99 6.42 6.38 -44.57
N GLU A 100 5.69 7.44 -44.90
CA GLU A 100 6.25 8.75 -45.20
C GLU A 100 6.37 9.64 -43.98
N ASP A 101 5.76 9.23 -42.87
CA ASP A 101 5.72 9.99 -41.63
C ASP A 101 7.10 9.96 -40.94
N PRO A 102 7.70 11.11 -40.60
CA PRO A 102 9.02 11.19 -39.98
C PRO A 102 9.09 10.48 -38.62
N LEU A 103 8.03 10.56 -37.79
CA LEU A 103 7.98 9.96 -36.46
C LEU A 103 7.93 8.43 -36.56
N PHE A 104 7.26 7.89 -37.56
CA PHE A 104 7.24 6.45 -37.83
C PHE A 104 8.60 5.96 -38.34
N LYS A 105 9.29 6.73 -39.16
CA LYS A 105 10.63 6.37 -39.66
C LYS A 105 11.66 6.28 -38.55
N GLU A 106 11.53 7.14 -37.55
CA GLU A 106 12.42 7.15 -36.40
C GLU A 106 12.09 5.99 -35.40
N TYR A 107 10.81 5.72 -35.21
CA TYR A 107 10.32 4.68 -34.28
C TYR A 107 9.36 3.71 -35.01
N PRO A 108 9.88 2.83 -35.85
CA PRO A 108 9.04 1.95 -36.67
C PRO A 108 8.39 0.85 -35.82
N VAL A 109 7.08 0.68 -35.98
CA VAL A 109 6.33 -0.47 -35.43
C VAL A 109 6.06 -1.42 -36.57
N HIS A 110 6.51 -2.66 -36.43
CA HIS A 110 6.37 -3.68 -37.46
C HIS A 110 5.30 -4.70 -37.15
N ILE A 111 4.49 -5.02 -38.15
CA ILE A 111 3.62 -6.18 -38.14
C ILE A 111 4.47 -7.42 -38.49
N ALA A 112 4.26 -8.53 -37.79
CA ALA A 112 4.96 -9.79 -38.09
C ALA A 112 4.63 -10.25 -39.53
N GLY A 113 5.61 -10.10 -40.45
CA GLY A 113 5.52 -10.54 -41.85
C GLY A 113 4.97 -9.49 -42.83
N GLY A 114 4.76 -8.24 -42.42
CA GLY A 114 4.24 -7.18 -43.28
C GLY A 114 4.83 -5.80 -43.01
N GLU A 115 4.46 -4.84 -43.86
CA GLU A 115 4.78 -3.40 -43.68
C GLU A 115 3.54 -2.71 -43.18
N THR A 116 3.68 -2.02 -42.04
CA THR A 116 2.61 -1.18 -41.48
C THR A 116 2.35 0.04 -42.36
N ARG A 117 1.10 0.22 -42.80
CA ARG A 117 0.69 1.35 -43.64
C ARG A 117 -0.11 2.36 -42.87
N SER A 118 -0.99 1.90 -41.98
CA SER A 118 -1.86 2.75 -41.17
C SER A 118 -1.77 2.40 -39.69
N LEU A 119 -1.97 3.40 -38.85
CA LEU A 119 -1.95 3.33 -37.40
C LEU A 119 -3.14 4.03 -36.80
N LEU A 120 -3.81 3.39 -35.84
CA LEU A 120 -4.77 4.04 -34.96
C LEU A 120 -4.26 3.91 -33.52
N ASN A 121 -4.00 5.05 -32.87
CA ASN A 121 -3.56 5.09 -31.48
C ASN A 121 -4.66 5.75 -30.63
N VAL A 122 -4.99 5.12 -29.52
CA VAL A 122 -6.03 5.57 -28.62
C VAL A 122 -5.49 5.59 -27.18
N PRO A 123 -5.51 6.73 -26.48
CA PRO A 123 -5.05 6.78 -25.10
C PRO A 123 -6.04 6.04 -24.19
N ILE A 124 -5.49 5.30 -23.22
CA ILE A 124 -6.26 4.69 -22.14
C ILE A 124 -6.20 5.67 -20.97
N VAL A 125 -7.32 6.29 -20.67
CA VAL A 125 -7.42 7.35 -19.65
C VAL A 125 -8.31 6.87 -18.51
N GLY A 126 -7.84 7.02 -17.29
CA GLY A 126 -8.57 6.68 -16.08
C GLY A 126 -9.71 7.66 -15.78
N SER A 127 -10.52 7.33 -14.78
CA SER A 127 -11.66 8.17 -14.33
C SER A 127 -11.22 9.51 -13.70
N ASP A 128 -9.96 9.66 -13.38
CA ASP A 128 -9.30 10.86 -12.85
C ASP A 128 -8.53 11.65 -13.91
N ASP A 129 -8.82 11.39 -15.19
CA ASP A 129 -8.13 11.93 -16.35
C ASP A 129 -6.62 11.59 -16.43
N SER A 130 -6.15 10.65 -15.62
CA SER A 130 -4.76 10.19 -15.68
C SER A 130 -4.55 9.20 -16.83
N LEU A 131 -3.39 9.31 -17.51
CA LEU A 131 -2.98 8.33 -18.50
C LEU A 131 -2.66 6.99 -17.82
N LEU A 132 -3.25 5.89 -18.30
CA LEU A 132 -2.95 4.53 -17.88
C LEU A 132 -2.13 3.77 -18.94
N GLY A 133 -2.27 4.14 -20.21
CA GLY A 133 -1.59 3.47 -21.31
C GLY A 133 -2.05 3.95 -22.67
N VAL A 134 -1.69 3.19 -23.71
CA VAL A 134 -2.11 3.44 -25.10
C VAL A 134 -2.45 2.12 -25.76
N MET A 135 -3.59 2.08 -26.45
CA MET A 135 -3.93 1.02 -27.41
C MET A 135 -3.53 1.47 -28.81
N GLN A 136 -2.97 0.56 -29.57
CA GLN A 136 -2.47 0.83 -30.91
C GLN A 136 -2.89 -0.30 -31.84
N TRP A 137 -3.63 0.03 -32.89
CA TRP A 137 -3.98 -0.91 -33.96
C TRP A 137 -3.22 -0.56 -35.24
N LEU A 138 -2.74 -1.58 -35.92
CA LEU A 138 -1.84 -1.46 -37.04
C LEU A 138 -2.41 -2.19 -38.25
N GLY A 139 -2.30 -1.55 -39.43
CA GLY A 139 -2.66 -2.14 -40.69
C GLY A 139 -4.16 -2.35 -40.84
N ALA A 140 -4.91 -1.32 -41.23
CA ALA A 140 -6.30 -1.51 -41.62
C ALA A 140 -6.37 -2.41 -42.88
N GLU A 141 -7.15 -3.48 -42.85
CA GLU A 141 -7.34 -4.37 -44.03
C GLU A 141 -7.97 -3.60 -45.20
N THR A 142 -8.75 -2.55 -44.92
CA THR A 142 -9.31 -1.61 -45.90
C THR A 142 -8.28 -0.59 -46.42
N GLY A 143 -7.07 -0.58 -45.86
CA GLY A 143 -6.00 0.36 -46.16
C GLY A 143 -5.93 1.56 -45.23
N GLN A 144 -7.04 2.01 -44.64
CA GLN A 144 -7.12 3.14 -43.74
C GLN A 144 -8.14 2.86 -42.64
N PHE A 145 -7.92 3.42 -41.44
CA PHE A 145 -8.92 3.47 -40.38
C PHE A 145 -9.88 4.61 -40.64
N ASP A 146 -11.17 4.40 -40.41
CA ASP A 146 -12.24 5.35 -40.68
C ASP A 146 -12.83 5.98 -39.41
N GLU A 147 -13.86 6.80 -39.55
CA GLU A 147 -14.54 7.45 -38.41
C GLU A 147 -15.21 6.44 -37.46
N HIS A 148 -15.62 5.27 -37.96
CA HIS A 148 -16.15 4.19 -37.14
C HIS A 148 -15.08 3.63 -36.21
N ASP A 149 -13.88 3.41 -36.71
CA ASP A 149 -12.75 2.91 -35.96
C ASP A 149 -12.33 3.92 -34.86
N GLU A 150 -12.34 5.22 -35.19
CA GLU A 150 -12.09 6.29 -34.24
C GLU A 150 -13.16 6.39 -33.12
N TRP A 151 -14.34 5.84 -33.35
CA TRP A 151 -15.41 5.77 -32.37
C TRP A 151 -15.32 4.46 -31.53
N VAL A 152 -15.01 3.32 -32.14
CA VAL A 152 -14.87 2.03 -31.47
C VAL A 152 -13.63 1.99 -30.58
N GLY A 153 -12.52 2.56 -31.02
CA GLY A 153 -11.25 2.57 -30.30
C GLY A 153 -11.38 3.12 -28.85
N PRO A 154 -11.94 4.31 -28.65
CA PRO A 154 -12.18 4.87 -27.31
C PRO A 154 -13.09 4.03 -26.42
N ALA A 155 -14.09 3.34 -26.98
CA ALA A 155 -14.96 2.46 -26.22
C ALA A 155 -14.16 1.26 -25.65
N LEU A 156 -13.26 0.70 -26.44
CA LEU A 156 -12.35 -0.36 -26.02
C LEU A 156 -11.32 0.14 -25.01
N ALA A 157 -10.76 1.33 -25.23
CA ALA A 157 -9.83 1.96 -24.30
C ALA A 157 -10.48 2.23 -22.93
N ALA A 158 -11.76 2.64 -22.92
CA ALA A 158 -12.51 2.81 -21.67
C ALA A 158 -12.69 1.49 -20.91
N GLN A 159 -12.92 0.36 -21.62
CA GLN A 159 -12.98 -0.96 -20.99
C GLN A 159 -11.61 -1.39 -20.43
N ALA A 160 -10.54 -1.15 -21.18
CA ALA A 160 -9.19 -1.39 -20.69
C ALA A 160 -8.86 -0.53 -19.44
N ALA A 161 -9.28 0.73 -19.44
CA ALA A 161 -9.10 1.61 -18.29
C ALA A 161 -9.77 1.05 -17.02
N VAL A 162 -11.01 0.58 -17.12
CA VAL A 162 -11.73 -0.06 -16.01
C VAL A 162 -10.99 -1.31 -15.52
N ALA A 163 -10.54 -2.18 -16.43
CA ALA A 163 -9.79 -3.38 -16.07
C ALA A 163 -8.49 -3.06 -15.33
N ILE A 164 -7.72 -2.09 -15.83
CA ILE A 164 -6.45 -1.65 -15.25
C ILE A 164 -6.69 -1.04 -13.85
N GLN A 165 -7.65 -0.13 -13.72
CA GLN A 165 -7.98 0.51 -12.44
C GLN A 165 -8.47 -0.51 -11.42
N HIS A 166 -9.31 -1.46 -11.82
CA HIS A 166 -9.79 -2.52 -10.94
C HIS A 166 -8.64 -3.40 -10.43
N SER A 167 -7.69 -3.76 -11.29
CA SER A 167 -6.49 -4.52 -10.89
C SER A 167 -5.66 -3.74 -9.87
N TYR A 168 -5.37 -2.47 -10.12
CA TYR A 168 -4.61 -1.64 -9.17
C TYR A 168 -5.30 -1.51 -7.82
N MET A 169 -6.63 -1.29 -7.81
CA MET A 169 -7.40 -1.24 -6.55
C MET A 169 -7.34 -2.57 -5.80
N THR A 170 -7.42 -3.69 -6.51
CA THR A 170 -7.36 -5.02 -5.88
C THR A 170 -5.99 -5.28 -5.27
N ASP A 171 -4.91 -4.95 -5.98
CA ASP A 171 -3.54 -5.10 -5.49
C ASP A 171 -3.30 -4.22 -4.24
N GLU A 172 -3.79 -2.98 -4.24
CA GLU A 172 -3.72 -2.08 -3.09
C GLU A 172 -4.52 -2.61 -1.89
N LEU A 173 -5.72 -3.12 -2.11
CA LEU A 173 -6.53 -3.73 -1.05
C LEU A 173 -5.85 -4.96 -0.44
N LEU A 174 -5.24 -5.81 -1.26
CA LEU A 174 -4.49 -6.97 -0.79
C LEU A 174 -3.26 -6.55 0.02
N ALA A 175 -2.49 -5.58 -0.45
CA ALA A 175 -1.33 -5.06 0.27
C ALA A 175 -1.74 -4.46 1.63
N ASN A 176 -2.82 -3.67 1.66
CA ASN A 176 -3.37 -3.09 2.88
C ASN A 176 -3.91 -4.17 3.85
N ALA A 177 -4.51 -5.24 3.34
CA ALA A 177 -5.01 -6.35 4.15
C ALA A 177 -3.85 -7.11 4.82
N VAL A 178 -2.75 -7.37 4.10
CA VAL A 178 -1.53 -7.99 4.65
C VAL A 178 -0.93 -7.10 5.73
N LEU A 179 -0.75 -5.81 5.46
CA LEU A 179 -0.24 -4.86 6.43
C LEU A 179 -1.12 -4.80 7.69
N SER A 180 -2.44 -4.76 7.53
CA SER A 180 -3.39 -4.76 8.65
C SER A 180 -3.27 -6.02 9.51
N GLN A 181 -3.01 -7.17 8.89
CA GLN A 181 -2.79 -8.42 9.61
C GLN A 181 -1.46 -8.40 10.40
N GLU A 182 -0.38 -7.91 9.83
CA GLU A 182 0.90 -7.74 10.53
C GLU A 182 0.77 -6.80 11.73
N VAL A 183 0.02 -5.70 11.56
CA VAL A 183 -0.33 -4.76 12.62
C VAL A 183 -1.11 -5.45 13.74
N ALA A 184 -2.07 -6.28 13.42
CA ALA A 184 -2.86 -7.02 14.42
C ALA A 184 -2.01 -7.99 15.23
N VAL A 185 -1.08 -8.70 14.59
CA VAL A 185 -0.13 -9.60 15.27
C VAL A 185 0.80 -8.82 16.22
N ALA A 186 1.32 -7.68 15.79
CA ALA A 186 2.18 -6.86 16.66
C ALA A 186 1.41 -6.32 17.87
N ARG A 187 0.15 -5.94 17.70
CA ARG A 187 -0.75 -5.59 18.81
C ARG A 187 -0.93 -6.74 19.79
N GLU A 188 -1.21 -7.95 19.29
CA GLU A 188 -1.37 -9.14 20.12
C GLU A 188 -0.11 -9.41 20.94
N ILE A 189 1.08 -9.32 20.32
CA ILE A 189 2.35 -9.47 21.03
C ILE A 189 2.49 -8.41 22.11
N GLN A 190 2.26 -7.13 21.84
CA GLN A 190 2.34 -6.07 22.83
C GLN A 190 1.35 -6.31 23.98
N MET A 191 0.10 -6.61 23.67
CA MET A 191 -0.92 -6.88 24.69
C MET A 191 -0.55 -8.06 25.58
N SER A 192 0.11 -9.11 25.05
CA SER A 192 0.58 -10.27 25.81
C SER A 192 1.71 -9.95 26.79
N THR A 193 2.36 -8.80 26.67
CA THR A 193 3.40 -8.35 27.61
C THR A 193 2.84 -7.62 28.83
N LEU A 194 1.62 -7.12 28.73
CA LEU A 194 0.92 -6.48 29.84
C LEU A 194 0.39 -7.54 30.83
N PRO A 195 0.17 -7.17 32.08
CA PRO A 195 -0.41 -8.10 33.07
C PRO A 195 -1.85 -8.48 32.69
N ASP A 196 -2.10 -9.77 32.43
CA ASP A 196 -3.43 -10.30 32.18
C ASP A 196 -4.33 -10.19 33.41
N THR A 197 -3.73 -10.35 34.60
CA THR A 197 -4.39 -10.22 35.90
C THR A 197 -3.53 -9.40 36.85
N MET A 198 -4.18 -8.56 37.62
CA MET A 198 -3.46 -7.79 38.65
C MET A 198 -2.92 -8.73 39.73
N PRO A 199 -1.63 -8.59 40.14
CA PRO A 199 -1.07 -9.39 41.20
C PRO A 199 -1.76 -9.05 42.54
N VAL A 200 -1.92 -10.06 43.40
CA VAL A 200 -2.52 -9.90 44.72
C VAL A 200 -1.42 -9.58 45.74
N VAL A 201 -1.48 -8.38 46.30
CA VAL A 201 -0.56 -7.95 47.39
C VAL A 201 -1.40 -7.70 48.63
N PRO A 202 -1.24 -8.45 49.72
CA PRO A 202 -2.04 -8.32 50.91
C PRO A 202 -2.01 -6.87 51.47
N GLY A 203 -3.17 -6.29 51.67
CA GLY A 203 -3.33 -4.91 52.19
C GLY A 203 -3.31 -3.83 51.10
N TYR A 204 -3.20 -4.20 49.82
CA TYR A 204 -3.19 -3.26 48.72
C TYR A 204 -4.25 -3.67 47.68
N ASP A 205 -4.86 -2.64 47.09
CA ASP A 205 -5.72 -2.75 45.92
C ASP A 205 -4.96 -2.19 44.71
N LEU A 206 -4.81 -2.99 43.63
CA LEU A 206 -3.98 -2.66 42.47
C LEU A 206 -4.84 -2.59 41.23
N HIS A 207 -4.67 -1.56 40.46
CA HIS A 207 -5.33 -1.39 39.18
C HIS A 207 -4.36 -0.85 38.14
N GLY A 208 -4.49 -1.33 36.91
CA GLY A 208 -3.78 -0.84 35.74
C GLY A 208 -4.74 -0.77 34.55
N HIS A 209 -4.63 0.28 33.76
CA HIS A 209 -5.42 0.47 32.56
C HIS A 209 -4.48 0.86 31.40
N PHE A 210 -4.71 0.24 30.23
CA PHE A 210 -3.98 0.53 29.01
C PHE A 210 -4.96 0.62 27.84
N GLN A 211 -4.84 1.71 27.09
CA GLN A 211 -5.62 1.92 25.88
C GLN A 211 -4.76 2.64 24.84
N PRO A 212 -4.25 1.94 23.83
CA PRO A 212 -3.46 2.58 22.80
C PRO A 212 -4.31 3.49 21.93
N THR A 213 -3.71 4.59 21.44
CA THR A 213 -4.36 5.55 20.54
C THR A 213 -4.59 4.93 19.16
N ASP A 214 -3.64 4.12 18.70
CA ASP A 214 -3.67 3.37 17.44
C ASP A 214 -3.75 1.86 17.70
N HIS A 215 -3.30 1.08 16.74
CA HIS A 215 -3.21 -0.39 16.86
C HIS A 215 -2.22 -0.81 17.95
N THR A 216 -1.09 -0.07 18.07
CA THR A 216 -0.05 -0.25 19.09
C THR A 216 0.30 1.11 19.69
N GLY A 217 0.80 1.13 20.93
CA GLY A 217 1.16 2.36 21.64
C GLY A 217 2.58 2.35 22.20
N GLY A 218 3.17 3.54 22.37
CA GLY A 218 4.43 3.73 23.09
C GLY A 218 4.31 3.51 24.58
N ASP A 219 3.11 3.66 25.11
CA ASP A 219 2.82 3.42 26.51
C ASP A 219 2.91 1.95 26.91
N LEU A 220 3.29 1.70 28.16
CA LEU A 220 3.19 0.41 28.79
C LEU A 220 3.09 0.55 30.31
N TYR A 221 2.55 -0.46 30.97
CA TYR A 221 2.71 -0.64 32.41
C TYR A 221 3.02 -2.10 32.74
N ASP A 222 3.63 -2.32 33.91
CA ASP A 222 3.89 -3.65 34.43
C ASP A 222 3.75 -3.67 35.95
N LEU A 223 3.12 -4.73 36.47
CA LEU A 223 2.96 -4.99 37.89
C LEU A 223 3.29 -6.45 38.15
N VAL A 224 4.42 -6.69 38.84
CA VAL A 224 4.91 -8.05 39.09
C VAL A 224 5.38 -8.20 40.51
N VAL A 225 4.93 -9.25 41.20
CA VAL A 225 5.48 -9.61 42.52
C VAL A 225 6.78 -10.36 42.31
N LEU A 226 7.86 -9.81 42.85
CA LEU A 226 9.22 -10.38 42.85
C LEU A 226 9.71 -10.38 44.29
N ASP A 227 10.05 -11.57 44.83
CA ASP A 227 10.61 -11.73 46.18
C ASP A 227 9.83 -10.95 47.25
N ASP A 228 8.61 -11.12 47.51
CA ASP A 228 7.79 -10.37 48.48
C ASP A 228 7.67 -8.87 48.28
N ARG A 229 8.13 -8.30 47.13
CA ARG A 229 7.98 -6.91 46.77
C ARG A 229 7.20 -6.79 45.47
N LEU A 230 6.44 -5.71 45.33
CA LEU A 230 5.75 -5.42 44.08
C LEU A 230 6.64 -4.51 43.20
N PHE A 231 7.09 -5.02 42.08
CA PHE A 231 7.68 -4.21 41.02
C PHE A 231 6.56 -3.47 40.26
N MET A 232 6.76 -2.18 40.03
CA MET A 232 5.86 -1.32 39.27
C MET A 232 6.64 -0.62 38.18
N LEU A 233 6.11 -0.64 36.97
CA LEU A 233 6.63 0.05 35.81
C LEU A 233 5.51 0.80 35.10
N LEU A 234 5.77 2.05 34.74
CA LEU A 234 4.99 2.84 33.81
C LEU A 234 5.98 3.47 32.82
N GLY A 235 5.80 3.30 31.54
CA GLY A 235 6.69 3.82 30.52
C GLY A 235 5.91 4.40 29.35
N ASP A 236 6.50 5.40 28.70
CA ASP A 236 5.97 6.05 27.51
C ASP A 236 7.14 6.34 26.54
N ALA A 237 7.14 5.67 25.39
CA ALA A 237 8.11 5.85 24.35
C ALA A 237 7.66 6.91 23.35
N THR A 238 8.57 7.81 22.97
CA THR A 238 8.28 8.91 22.04
C THR A 238 7.67 8.44 20.74
N GLY A 239 6.55 9.07 20.33
CA GLY A 239 5.84 8.80 19.08
C GLY A 239 4.72 7.75 19.23
N HIS A 240 4.21 7.27 18.09
CA HIS A 240 3.12 6.30 18.05
C HIS A 240 3.42 5.19 17.02
N GLY A 241 2.68 4.10 17.11
CA GLY A 241 2.83 2.96 16.21
C GLY A 241 3.89 1.95 16.66
N PHE A 242 4.41 1.17 15.71
CA PHE A 242 5.26 0.00 16.01
C PHE A 242 6.60 0.30 16.68
N GLY A 243 7.30 1.31 16.20
CA GLY A 243 8.63 1.61 16.71
C GLY A 243 8.63 1.87 18.22
N PRO A 244 7.82 2.82 18.71
CA PRO A 244 7.64 3.05 20.14
C PRO A 244 7.17 1.83 20.91
N ALA A 245 6.21 1.07 20.40
CA ALA A 245 5.70 -0.15 21.03
C ALA A 245 6.80 -1.20 21.24
N LEU A 246 7.67 -1.41 20.25
CA LEU A 246 8.80 -2.33 20.33
C LEU A 246 9.84 -1.84 21.35
N SER A 247 10.16 -0.55 21.34
CA SER A 247 11.11 0.05 22.30
C SER A 247 10.61 -0.08 23.73
N ALA A 248 9.34 0.17 23.97
CA ALA A 248 8.72 0.00 25.29
C ALA A 248 8.75 -1.47 25.74
N THR A 249 8.41 -2.41 24.85
CA THR A 249 8.47 -3.86 25.14
C THR A 249 9.91 -4.31 25.41
N GLN A 250 10.91 -3.80 24.68
CA GLN A 250 12.32 -4.06 24.90
C GLN A 250 12.75 -3.62 26.29
N MET A 251 12.41 -2.40 26.70
CA MET A 251 12.68 -1.89 28.04
C MET A 251 12.07 -2.80 29.11
N GLN A 252 10.80 -3.15 29.00
CA GLN A 252 10.10 -4.02 29.94
C GLN A 252 10.80 -5.39 30.07
N ALA A 253 11.15 -6.00 28.95
CA ALA A 253 11.83 -7.31 28.93
C ALA A 253 13.19 -7.25 29.61
N MET A 254 14.00 -6.22 29.35
CA MET A 254 15.30 -6.03 29.99
C MET A 254 15.17 -5.85 31.51
N LEU A 255 14.21 -5.03 31.97
CA LEU A 255 13.96 -4.83 33.39
C LEU A 255 13.48 -6.12 34.07
N ARG A 256 12.56 -6.87 33.47
CA ARG A 256 12.09 -8.15 34.01
C ARG A 256 13.24 -9.15 34.16
N VAL A 257 14.16 -9.22 33.18
CA VAL A 257 15.33 -10.09 33.25
C VAL A 257 16.31 -9.62 34.34
N ALA A 258 16.63 -8.32 34.39
CA ALA A 258 17.53 -7.75 35.37
C ALA A 258 17.07 -8.07 36.81
N PHE A 259 15.80 -7.87 37.11
CA PHE A 259 15.26 -8.13 38.44
C PHE A 259 15.15 -9.63 38.80
N ARG A 260 14.90 -10.52 37.82
CA ARG A 260 14.98 -11.97 38.02
C ARG A 260 16.40 -12.45 38.32
N LEU A 261 17.40 -11.70 37.87
CA LEU A 261 18.82 -11.94 38.19
C LEU A 261 19.28 -11.19 39.45
N ASN A 262 18.34 -10.67 40.26
CA ASN A 262 18.57 -9.94 41.50
C ASN A 262 19.41 -8.66 41.33
N ALA A 263 19.33 -7.98 40.19
CA ALA A 263 19.89 -6.65 40.06
C ALA A 263 19.16 -5.68 41.04
N ASP A 264 19.92 -4.76 41.64
CA ASP A 264 19.33 -3.65 42.39
C ASP A 264 18.71 -2.61 41.41
N LEU A 265 17.85 -1.77 41.95
CA LEU A 265 17.08 -0.81 41.15
C LEU A 265 17.99 0.18 40.41
N ASP A 266 19.06 0.69 41.08
CA ASP A 266 20.00 1.64 40.51
C ASP A 266 20.79 1.04 39.34
N SER A 267 21.30 -0.18 39.54
CA SER A 267 22.01 -0.90 38.49
C SER A 267 21.13 -1.23 37.30
N ALA A 268 19.91 -1.71 37.55
CA ALA A 268 18.96 -2.03 36.47
C ALA A 268 18.61 -0.76 35.67
N TYR A 269 18.28 0.35 36.34
CA TYR A 269 17.99 1.62 35.69
C TYR A 269 19.12 2.08 34.77
N LYS A 270 20.35 2.11 35.33
CA LYS A 270 21.55 2.56 34.59
C LYS A 270 21.86 1.69 33.38
N HIS A 271 21.84 0.37 33.55
CA HIS A 271 22.19 -0.54 32.45
C HIS A 271 21.14 -0.55 31.35
N VAL A 272 19.85 -0.54 31.69
CA VAL A 272 18.77 -0.48 30.72
C VAL A 272 18.77 0.87 29.98
N ASN A 273 18.98 2.00 30.70
CA ASN A 273 19.10 3.31 30.06
C ASN A 273 20.27 3.36 29.07
N ASN A 274 21.44 2.83 29.44
CA ASN A 274 22.58 2.82 28.55
C ASN A 274 22.32 1.95 27.31
N GLN A 275 21.71 0.76 27.49
CA GLN A 275 21.38 -0.11 26.36
C GLN A 275 20.35 0.54 25.43
N LEU A 276 19.32 1.19 25.96
CA LEU A 276 18.37 1.91 25.16
C LEU A 276 19.00 3.09 24.41
N ALA A 277 19.95 3.78 25.02
CA ALA A 277 20.68 4.86 24.35
C ALA A 277 21.59 4.38 23.21
N GLU A 278 22.05 3.12 23.27
CA GLU A 278 22.82 2.48 22.18
C GLU A 278 21.90 1.94 21.07
N ASP A 279 20.72 1.44 21.41
CA ASP A 279 19.83 0.74 20.49
C ASP A 279 18.84 1.67 19.76
N LEU A 280 18.43 2.78 20.40
CA LEU A 280 17.42 3.69 19.86
C LEU A 280 18.05 4.77 18.98
N PRO A 281 17.35 5.21 17.91
CA PRO A 281 17.72 6.41 17.18
C PRO A 281 17.78 7.66 18.07
N ASP A 282 18.63 8.63 17.71
CA ASP A 282 18.91 9.86 18.50
C ASP A 282 17.65 10.68 18.83
N ASP A 283 16.60 10.58 18.05
CA ASP A 283 15.33 11.28 18.23
C ASP A 283 14.30 10.51 19.08
N ARG A 284 14.67 9.32 19.59
CA ARG A 284 13.79 8.46 20.38
C ARG A 284 14.28 8.28 21.80
N PHE A 285 13.37 8.36 22.72
CA PHE A 285 13.58 8.09 24.12
C PHE A 285 12.33 7.53 24.79
N ILE A 286 12.47 6.99 25.98
CA ILE A 286 11.37 6.47 26.79
C ILE A 286 11.37 7.21 28.11
N THR A 287 10.25 7.83 28.47
CA THR A 287 10.04 8.27 29.85
C THR A 287 9.54 7.09 30.66
N ALA A 288 10.06 6.91 31.85
CA ALA A 288 9.70 5.76 32.67
C ALA A 288 9.69 6.08 34.17
N PHE A 289 8.67 5.58 34.84
CA PHE A 289 8.65 5.37 36.29
C PHE A 289 8.85 3.89 36.54
N MET A 290 9.79 3.53 37.41
CA MET A 290 9.98 2.17 37.87
C MET A 290 10.30 2.15 39.36
N GLY A 291 9.77 1.16 40.08
CA GLY A 291 10.02 1.06 41.50
C GLY A 291 9.53 -0.23 42.14
N PHE A 292 9.89 -0.37 43.41
CA PHE A 292 9.46 -1.46 44.26
C PHE A 292 8.66 -0.97 45.45
N LEU A 293 7.45 -1.47 45.60
CA LEU A 293 6.70 -1.36 46.86
C LEU A 293 7.10 -2.53 47.77
N ASN A 294 7.56 -2.20 49.00
CA ASN A 294 7.73 -3.21 50.04
C ASN A 294 6.48 -3.26 50.92
N PRO A 295 5.67 -4.31 50.89
CA PRO A 295 4.41 -4.39 51.63
C PRO A 295 4.59 -4.50 53.14
N ARG A 296 5.79 -4.87 53.63
CA ARG A 296 6.08 -5.00 55.08
C ARG A 296 6.40 -3.65 55.73
N THR A 297 7.05 -2.76 54.96
CA THR A 297 7.45 -1.45 55.44
C THR A 297 6.56 -0.32 54.97
N HIS A 298 5.67 -0.60 54.01
CA HIS A 298 4.84 0.35 53.29
C HIS A 298 5.63 1.46 52.56
N CYS A 299 6.86 1.15 52.15
CA CYS A 299 7.74 2.09 51.45
C CYS A 299 7.81 1.77 49.96
N VAL A 300 7.86 2.81 49.14
CA VAL A 300 8.15 2.73 47.72
C VAL A 300 9.54 3.32 47.47
N GLU A 301 10.40 2.52 46.86
CA GLU A 301 11.68 2.92 46.30
C GLU A 301 11.56 3.02 44.81
N TYR A 302 11.90 4.14 44.17
CA TYR A 302 11.66 4.33 42.76
C TYR A 302 12.68 5.22 42.05
N HIS A 303 12.77 5.09 40.75
CA HIS A 303 13.34 6.05 39.81
C HIS A 303 12.26 6.59 38.88
N SER A 304 12.36 7.88 38.54
CA SER A 304 11.57 8.49 37.48
C SER A 304 12.50 9.12 36.47
N GLY A 305 12.48 8.59 35.24
CA GLY A 305 13.16 9.14 34.07
C GLY A 305 12.17 9.91 33.20
N GLY A 306 11.78 11.12 33.66
CA GLY A 306 10.87 11.97 32.91
C GLY A 306 9.37 11.63 33.02
N GLN A 307 9.01 10.55 33.71
CA GLN A 307 7.61 10.15 33.91
C GLN A 307 7.07 10.84 35.17
N GLY A 308 6.14 11.77 35.01
CA GLY A 308 5.54 12.46 36.10
C GLY A 308 4.49 13.50 35.65
N PRO A 309 3.82 14.14 36.59
CA PRO A 309 3.96 14.06 38.02
C PRO A 309 3.33 12.83 38.66
N ILE A 310 3.89 12.36 39.79
CA ILE A 310 3.37 11.24 40.57
C ILE A 310 2.45 11.79 41.64
N LEU A 311 1.23 11.28 41.73
CA LEU A 311 0.25 11.71 42.72
C LEU A 311 0.25 10.74 43.90
N HIS A 312 0.43 11.31 45.11
CA HIS A 312 0.22 10.60 46.35
C HIS A 312 -1.00 11.19 47.09
N PHE A 313 -2.04 10.38 47.23
CA PHE A 313 -3.26 10.74 47.95
C PHE A 313 -3.19 10.27 49.41
N HIS A 314 -3.43 11.16 50.38
CA HIS A 314 -3.48 10.88 51.80
C HIS A 314 -4.92 10.62 52.24
N ALA A 315 -5.26 9.40 52.55
CA ALA A 315 -6.62 9.05 52.99
C ALA A 315 -6.98 9.64 54.37
N SER A 316 -5.98 10.01 55.20
CA SER A 316 -6.19 10.53 56.51
C SER A 316 -6.81 11.96 56.54
N ASP A 317 -6.49 12.79 55.57
CA ASP A 317 -6.92 14.20 55.50
C ASP A 317 -7.47 14.60 54.12
N GLY A 318 -7.46 13.68 53.17
CA GLY A 318 -7.93 13.92 51.79
C GLY A 318 -6.98 14.80 50.97
N ALA A 319 -5.75 15.02 51.41
CA ALA A 319 -4.76 15.81 50.70
C ALA A 319 -4.09 15.02 49.58
N CYS A 320 -3.54 15.73 48.59
CA CYS A 320 -2.77 15.16 47.49
C CYS A 320 -1.41 15.83 47.40
N ASP A 321 -0.35 15.05 47.42
CA ASP A 321 1.00 15.52 47.13
C ASP A 321 1.42 15.14 45.72
N TRP A 322 2.04 16.09 45.03
CA TRP A 322 2.58 15.87 43.69
C TRP A 322 4.11 15.78 43.76
N HIS A 323 4.63 14.61 43.42
CA HIS A 323 6.07 14.40 43.33
C HIS A 323 6.50 14.60 41.87
N LYS A 324 7.50 15.45 41.67
CA LYS A 324 8.07 15.74 40.33
C LYS A 324 9.35 14.98 40.11
#